data_0473b189008027dc386bb91d972b7e91
#
_entry.id   0473b189008027dc386bb91d972b7e91
#
_cell.length_a   1.000
_cell.length_b   1.000
_cell.length_c   1.000
_cell.angle_alpha   90.00
_cell.angle_beta   90.00
_cell.angle_gamma   90.00
#
_symmetry.space_group_name_H-M   'P 1'
#
loop_
_entity.id
_entity.type
_entity.pdbx_description
1 polymer ?
#
loop_
_entity_poly.entity_id
_entity_poly.type
_entity_poly.pdbx_seq_one_letter_code
_entity_poly.pdbx_strand_id
1 'polypeptide(L)'
;MEALFLAENGKIEISSNNKKIPEKELLKKFQKFDKRINLKYPVFKDLRSKGYVVKTALKFGADFRVYEKGKKPGEEHAKWVVFTDFESAKLTWHEFSAKNRVAHSTKKNLLLAIVDEESDVTYYEVKWVKP
;
A
#
# COMPACT_ATOMS: atom_id res chain seq x y z
N MET A 1 9.81 -1.22 0.84
CA MET A 1 9.13 -0.11 0.10
C MET A 1 9.52 1.27 0.58
N GLU A 2 9.63 1.48 1.87
CA GLU A 2 10.09 2.76 2.44
C GLU A 2 11.47 3.14 1.89
N ALA A 3 12.42 2.21 1.91
CA ALA A 3 13.77 2.45 1.40
C ALA A 3 13.77 2.80 -0.09
N LEU A 4 12.98 2.11 -0.90
CA LEU A 4 12.84 2.39 -2.32
C LEU A 4 12.26 3.79 -2.57
N PHE A 5 11.22 4.15 -1.82
CA PHE A 5 10.59 5.46 -1.91
C PHE A 5 11.58 6.58 -1.56
N LEU A 6 12.33 6.43 -0.49
CA LEU A 6 13.33 7.42 -0.06
C LEU A 6 14.48 7.51 -1.07
N ALA A 7 14.92 6.40 -1.65
CA ALA A 7 15.95 6.39 -2.68
C ALA A 7 15.52 7.13 -3.94
N GLU A 8 14.30 6.90 -4.43
CA GLU A 8 13.74 7.60 -5.60
C GLU A 8 13.62 9.10 -5.39
N ASN A 9 13.36 9.54 -4.16
CA ASN A 9 13.26 10.96 -3.83
C ASN A 9 14.62 11.59 -3.44
N GLY A 10 15.71 10.85 -3.60
CA GLY A 10 17.05 11.35 -3.33
C GLY A 10 17.37 11.60 -1.86
N LYS A 11 16.54 11.09 -0.94
CA LYS A 11 16.72 11.31 0.50
C LYS A 11 17.69 10.35 1.16
N ILE A 12 17.88 9.17 0.54
CA ILE A 12 18.84 8.17 0.99
C ILE A 12 19.51 7.52 -0.21
N GLU A 13 20.65 6.91 0.03
CA GLU A 13 21.30 6.01 -0.90
C GLU A 13 21.31 4.61 -0.31
N ILE A 14 21.08 3.59 -1.13
CA ILE A 14 21.11 2.21 -0.73
C ILE A 14 22.34 1.57 -1.34
N SER A 15 23.16 0.93 -0.52
CA SER A 15 24.35 0.26 -0.97
C SER A 15 24.40 -1.19 -0.49
N SER A 16 25.12 -2.01 -1.25
CA SER A 16 25.44 -3.40 -0.90
C SER A 16 26.90 -3.62 -1.23
N ASN A 17 27.65 -4.23 -0.31
CA ASN A 17 29.09 -4.46 -0.47
C ASN A 17 29.87 -3.17 -0.81
N ASN A 18 29.50 -2.04 -0.18
CA ASN A 18 30.09 -0.72 -0.37
C ASN A 18 29.88 -0.13 -1.79
N LYS A 19 28.90 -0.65 -2.53
CA LYS A 19 28.53 -0.11 -3.85
C LYS A 19 27.09 0.41 -3.79
N LYS A 20 26.88 1.60 -4.35
CA LYS A 20 25.55 2.15 -4.54
C LYS A 20 24.75 1.23 -5.47
N ILE A 21 23.53 0.90 -5.09
CA ILE A 21 22.63 0.08 -5.89
C ILE A 21 21.78 1.00 -6.78
N PRO A 22 21.83 0.87 -8.11
CA PRO A 22 20.93 1.61 -8.99
C PRO A 22 19.46 1.28 -8.72
N GLU A 23 18.58 2.24 -8.92
CA GLU A 23 17.13 2.08 -8.67
C GLU A 23 16.52 0.88 -9.37
N LYS A 24 16.92 0.61 -10.62
CA LYS A 24 16.44 -0.56 -11.38
C LYS A 24 16.81 -1.90 -10.74
N GLU A 25 18.04 -2.00 -10.22
CA GLU A 25 18.49 -3.20 -9.53
C GLU A 25 17.85 -3.32 -8.15
N LEU A 26 17.61 -2.21 -7.48
CA LEU A 26 16.92 -2.16 -6.21
C LEU A 26 15.51 -2.71 -6.33
N LEU A 27 14.76 -2.29 -7.34
CA LEU A 27 13.42 -2.80 -7.61
C LEU A 27 13.45 -4.31 -7.86
N LYS A 28 14.39 -4.81 -8.66
CA LYS A 28 14.57 -6.25 -8.91
C LYS A 28 14.86 -7.05 -7.63
N LYS A 29 15.68 -6.49 -6.74
CA LYS A 29 15.97 -7.14 -5.45
C LYS A 29 14.72 -7.20 -4.57
N PHE A 30 13.93 -6.15 -4.50
CA PHE A 30 12.67 -6.15 -3.75
C PHE A 30 11.65 -7.13 -4.32
N GLN A 31 11.60 -7.30 -5.64
CA GLN A 31 10.72 -8.27 -6.29
C GLN A 31 11.02 -9.72 -5.89
N LYS A 32 12.25 -10.03 -5.51
CA LYS A 32 12.60 -11.36 -5.00
C LYS A 32 11.99 -11.65 -3.63
N PHE A 33 11.79 -10.63 -2.81
CA PHE A 33 11.23 -10.74 -1.47
C PHE A 33 9.71 -10.58 -1.44
N ASP A 34 9.16 -9.78 -2.34
CA ASP A 34 7.72 -9.56 -2.45
C ASP A 34 7.31 -9.56 -3.91
N LYS A 35 6.65 -10.64 -4.33
CA LYS A 35 6.18 -10.81 -5.71
C LYS A 35 5.14 -9.77 -6.13
N ARG A 36 4.47 -9.15 -5.16
CA ARG A 36 3.47 -8.11 -5.40
C ARG A 36 4.02 -6.69 -5.35
N ILE A 37 5.34 -6.52 -5.33
CA ILE A 37 5.96 -5.20 -5.20
C ILE A 37 5.55 -4.25 -6.36
N ASN A 38 5.38 -4.77 -7.57
CA ASN A 38 4.94 -3.99 -8.72
C ASN A 38 3.52 -3.45 -8.56
N LEU A 39 2.72 -4.09 -7.73
CA LEU A 39 1.37 -3.68 -7.41
C LEU A 39 1.34 -2.77 -6.17
N LYS A 40 2.05 -3.15 -5.14
CA LYS A 40 2.05 -2.43 -3.85
C LYS A 40 2.82 -1.12 -3.90
N TYR A 41 3.96 -1.08 -4.58
CA TYR A 41 4.83 0.08 -4.54
C TYR A 41 4.20 1.34 -5.15
N PRO A 42 3.52 1.29 -6.32
CA PRO A 42 2.84 2.47 -6.84
C PRO A 42 1.84 3.08 -5.85
N VAL A 43 1.11 2.24 -5.12
CA VAL A 43 0.16 2.68 -4.10
C VAL A 43 0.88 3.31 -2.92
N PHE A 44 1.92 2.65 -2.42
CA PHE A 44 2.74 3.19 -1.33
C PHE A 44 3.31 4.55 -1.68
N LYS A 45 3.92 4.65 -2.85
CA LYS A 45 4.52 5.88 -3.36
C LYS A 45 3.49 7.01 -3.48
N ASP A 46 2.33 6.71 -4.07
CA ASP A 46 1.28 7.70 -4.27
C ASP A 46 0.77 8.25 -2.93
N LEU A 47 0.45 7.37 -2.00
CA LEU A 47 -0.04 7.77 -0.67
C LEU A 47 1.01 8.55 0.12
N ARG A 48 2.26 8.10 0.11
CA ARG A 48 3.36 8.80 0.78
C ARG A 48 3.60 10.17 0.17
N SER A 49 3.54 10.27 -1.15
CA SER A 49 3.70 11.55 -1.87
C SER A 49 2.60 12.55 -1.54
N LYS A 50 1.42 12.07 -1.19
CA LYS A 50 0.28 12.90 -0.77
C LYS A 50 0.31 13.26 0.72
N GLY A 51 1.29 12.76 1.46
CA GLY A 51 1.47 13.11 2.88
C GLY A 51 0.83 12.17 3.88
N TYR A 52 0.30 11.03 3.44
CA TYR A 52 -0.27 10.03 4.34
C TYR A 52 0.82 9.17 4.98
N VAL A 53 0.58 8.72 6.20
CA VAL A 53 1.41 7.72 6.87
C VAL A 53 0.89 6.34 6.50
N VAL A 54 1.75 5.52 5.93
CA VAL A 54 1.42 4.20 5.40
C VAL A 54 2.27 3.14 6.10
N LYS A 55 1.62 2.16 6.69
CA LYS A 55 2.27 1.03 7.36
C LYS A 55 1.74 -0.29 6.77
N THR A 56 2.49 -1.36 6.93
CA THR A 56 2.03 -2.68 6.52
C THR A 56 0.88 -3.16 7.38
N ALA A 57 0.02 -3.98 6.81
CA ALA A 57 -1.13 -4.56 7.50
C ALA A 57 -1.23 -6.07 7.32
N LEU A 58 -0.09 -6.74 7.24
CA LEU A 58 0.00 -8.19 7.05
C LEU A 58 -0.75 -8.99 8.10
N LYS A 59 -0.74 -8.52 9.35
CA LYS A 59 -1.46 -9.12 10.47
C LYS A 59 -3.00 -9.14 10.26
N PHE A 60 -3.52 -8.24 9.40
CA PHE A 60 -4.94 -8.20 9.05
C PHE A 60 -5.24 -8.89 7.71
N GLY A 61 -4.21 -9.39 7.03
CA GLY A 61 -4.35 -9.92 5.67
C GLY A 61 -4.51 -8.84 4.60
N ALA A 62 -4.31 -7.58 4.93
CA ALA A 62 -4.36 -6.44 4.01
C ALA A 62 -2.96 -6.02 3.57
N ASP A 63 -2.88 -5.20 2.53
CA ASP A 63 -1.58 -4.70 2.06
C ASP A 63 -1.04 -3.58 2.93
N PHE A 64 -1.88 -2.59 3.25
CA PHE A 64 -1.49 -1.44 4.06
C PHE A 64 -2.58 -1.02 5.03
N ARG A 65 -2.15 -0.31 6.07
CA ARG A 65 -2.99 0.52 6.92
C ARG A 65 -2.54 1.96 6.75
N VAL A 66 -3.48 2.86 6.61
CA VAL A 66 -3.22 4.27 6.29
C VAL A 66 -3.86 5.16 7.34
N TYR A 67 -3.09 6.10 7.85
CA TYR A 67 -3.50 7.08 8.85
C TYR A 67 -3.88 8.38 8.16
N GLU A 68 -4.79 9.13 8.74
CA GLU A 68 -5.10 10.48 8.25
C GLU A 68 -3.86 11.36 8.29
N LYS A 69 -3.83 12.36 7.42
CA LYS A 69 -2.74 13.35 7.40
C LYS A 69 -2.59 14.03 8.75
N GLY A 70 -1.35 14.16 9.22
CA GLY A 70 -1.05 14.77 10.51
C GLY A 70 -1.27 13.88 11.71
N LYS A 71 -1.74 12.64 11.53
CA LYS A 71 -1.91 11.66 12.61
C LYS A 71 -0.68 10.76 12.68
N LYS A 72 -0.25 10.44 13.90
CA LYS A 72 0.93 9.61 14.13
C LYS A 72 0.53 8.20 14.53
N PRO A 73 1.23 7.15 14.03
CA PRO A 73 1.07 5.79 14.54
C PRO A 73 1.33 5.75 16.05
N GLY A 74 0.47 5.03 16.78
CA GLY A 74 0.58 4.94 18.25
C GLY A 74 -0.25 5.97 19.01
N GLU A 75 -0.52 7.12 18.43
CA GLU A 75 -1.41 8.15 19.01
C GLU A 75 -2.85 7.99 18.52
N GLU A 76 -2.99 7.55 17.28
CA GLU A 76 -4.27 7.38 16.62
C GLU A 76 -4.33 6.01 15.95
N HIS A 77 -5.55 5.51 15.74
CA HIS A 77 -5.76 4.31 14.92
C HIS A 77 -5.74 4.67 13.44
N ALA A 78 -5.29 3.74 12.61
CA ALA A 78 -5.37 3.92 11.16
C ALA A 78 -6.84 4.06 10.73
N LYS A 79 -7.09 4.94 9.78
CA LYS A 79 -8.44 5.18 9.24
C LYS A 79 -8.83 4.13 8.23
N TRP A 80 -7.88 3.67 7.42
CA TRP A 80 -8.14 2.75 6.32
C TRP A 80 -7.29 1.48 6.41
N VAL A 81 -7.87 0.38 5.95
CA VAL A 81 -7.12 -0.78 5.47
C VAL A 81 -7.18 -0.77 3.96
N VAL A 82 -6.04 -0.97 3.32
CA VAL A 82 -5.89 -0.86 1.88
C VAL A 82 -5.60 -2.22 1.28
N PHE A 83 -6.40 -2.59 0.29
CA PHE A 83 -6.15 -3.73 -0.57
C PHE A 83 -5.84 -3.21 -1.96
N THR A 84 -4.78 -3.71 -2.55
CA THR A 84 -4.33 -3.31 -3.87
C THR A 84 -4.64 -4.39 -4.89
N ASP A 85 -4.99 -3.97 -6.09
CA ASP A 85 -5.15 -4.89 -7.21
C ASP A 85 -4.92 -4.17 -8.53
N PHE A 86 -4.66 -4.94 -9.59
CA PHE A 86 -4.58 -4.39 -10.93
C PHE A 86 -5.96 -4.15 -11.51
N GLU A 87 -6.08 -3.15 -12.37
CA GLU A 87 -7.32 -2.82 -13.07
C GLU A 87 -7.88 -4.02 -13.85
N SER A 88 -7.00 -4.88 -14.38
CA SER A 88 -7.39 -6.09 -15.11
C SER A 88 -7.83 -7.26 -14.24
N ALA A 89 -7.66 -7.17 -12.93
CA ALA A 89 -8.02 -8.24 -12.01
C ALA A 89 -9.53 -8.39 -11.87
N LYS A 90 -9.95 -9.59 -11.53
CA LYS A 90 -11.35 -9.89 -11.23
C LYS A 90 -11.48 -10.18 -9.74
N LEU A 91 -12.55 -9.68 -9.14
CA LEU A 91 -12.86 -9.87 -7.74
C LEU A 91 -14.25 -10.46 -7.61
N THR A 92 -14.35 -11.58 -6.91
CA THR A 92 -15.66 -12.17 -6.62
C THR A 92 -16.32 -11.44 -5.45
N TRP A 93 -17.64 -11.54 -5.34
CA TRP A 93 -18.35 -11.00 -4.18
C TRP A 93 -17.90 -11.63 -2.87
N HIS A 94 -17.52 -12.89 -2.89
CA HIS A 94 -16.98 -13.59 -1.72
C HIS A 94 -15.66 -12.94 -1.26
N GLU A 95 -14.75 -12.71 -2.19
CA GLU A 95 -13.47 -12.06 -1.91
C GLU A 95 -13.67 -10.63 -1.42
N PHE A 96 -14.56 -9.88 -2.08
CA PHE A 96 -14.91 -8.51 -1.68
C PHE A 96 -15.48 -8.47 -0.26
N SER A 97 -16.42 -9.38 0.05
CA SER A 97 -17.02 -9.46 1.39
C SER A 97 -15.99 -9.82 2.46
N ALA A 98 -15.02 -10.67 2.14
CA ALA A 98 -13.92 -11.00 3.05
C ALA A 98 -13.07 -9.77 3.37
N LYS A 99 -12.73 -8.97 2.37
CA LYS A 99 -11.97 -7.71 2.55
C LYS A 99 -12.75 -6.71 3.40
N ASN A 100 -14.04 -6.57 3.14
CA ASN A 100 -14.90 -5.68 3.90
C ASN A 100 -15.05 -6.11 5.36
N ARG A 101 -15.09 -7.41 5.63
CA ARG A 101 -15.09 -7.93 7.01
C ARG A 101 -13.81 -7.58 7.77
N VAL A 102 -12.66 -7.61 7.11
CA VAL A 102 -11.39 -7.18 7.71
C VAL A 102 -11.47 -5.70 8.14
N ALA A 103 -11.96 -4.84 7.26
CA ALA A 103 -12.13 -3.42 7.57
C ALA A 103 -13.09 -3.23 8.74
N HIS A 104 -14.24 -3.87 8.70
CA HIS A 104 -15.28 -3.77 9.73
C HIS A 104 -14.80 -4.28 11.10
N SER A 105 -14.16 -5.45 11.15
CA SER A 105 -13.66 -6.05 12.40
C SER A 105 -12.54 -5.24 13.04
N THR A 106 -11.76 -4.51 12.24
CA THR A 106 -10.69 -3.64 12.74
C THR A 106 -11.14 -2.19 12.94
N LYS A 107 -12.43 -1.89 12.74
CA LYS A 107 -13.03 -0.54 12.86
C LYS A 107 -12.36 0.48 11.94
N LYS A 108 -12.06 0.05 10.72
CA LYS A 108 -11.43 0.88 9.68
C LYS A 108 -12.31 0.90 8.44
N ASN A 109 -12.12 1.89 7.59
CA ASN A 109 -12.78 1.93 6.30
C ASN A 109 -11.96 1.11 5.29
N LEU A 110 -12.64 0.47 4.36
CA LEU A 110 -12.01 -0.26 3.27
C LEU A 110 -11.61 0.71 2.17
N LEU A 111 -10.36 0.68 1.77
CA LEU A 111 -9.86 1.44 0.63
C LEU A 111 -9.32 0.45 -0.41
N LEU A 112 -9.91 0.46 -1.59
CA LEU A 112 -9.43 -0.32 -2.72
C LEU A 112 -8.55 0.57 -3.58
N ALA A 113 -7.30 0.18 -3.75
CA ALA A 113 -6.33 0.90 -4.58
C ALA A 113 -6.10 0.11 -5.86
N ILE A 114 -6.56 0.64 -6.96
CA ILE A 114 -6.55 -0.03 -8.26
C ILE A 114 -5.48 0.59 -9.14
N VAL A 115 -4.54 -0.23 -9.57
CA VAL A 115 -3.37 0.19 -10.34
C VAL A 115 -3.57 -0.15 -11.80
N ASP A 116 -3.42 0.84 -12.68
CA ASP A 116 -3.51 0.63 -14.13
C ASP A 116 -2.15 0.28 -14.74
N GLU A 117 -2.12 0.09 -16.06
CA GLU A 117 -0.92 -0.28 -16.80
C GLU A 117 0.18 0.78 -16.75
N GLU A 118 -0.17 2.03 -16.52
CA GLU A 118 0.76 3.16 -16.40
C GLU A 118 1.22 3.39 -14.96
N SER A 119 0.85 2.50 -14.05
CA SER A 119 1.13 2.61 -12.60
C SER A 119 0.42 3.79 -11.91
N ASP A 120 -0.63 4.32 -12.54
CA ASP A 120 -1.51 5.28 -11.88
C ASP A 120 -2.51 4.54 -10.99
N VAL A 121 -2.90 5.17 -9.89
CA VAL A 121 -3.73 4.55 -8.87
C VAL A 121 -5.06 5.28 -8.74
N THR A 122 -6.14 4.51 -8.80
CA THR A 122 -7.50 4.99 -8.51
C THR A 122 -7.95 4.39 -7.19
N TYR A 123 -8.53 5.20 -6.32
CA TYR A 123 -8.98 4.76 -5.00
C TYR A 123 -10.49 4.73 -4.92
N TYR A 124 -11.01 3.68 -4.28
CA TYR A 124 -12.42 3.54 -3.95
C TYR A 124 -12.53 3.32 -2.44
N GLU A 125 -13.22 4.21 -1.75
CA GLU A 125 -13.55 4.02 -0.34
C GLU A 125 -14.90 3.31 -0.27
N VAL A 126 -14.92 2.17 0.42
CA VAL A 126 -16.12 1.36 0.56
C VAL A 126 -16.55 1.39 2.03
N LYS A 127 -17.80 1.75 2.26
CA LYS A 127 -18.38 1.80 3.59
C LYS A 127 -19.55 0.83 3.67
N TRP A 128 -19.62 0.13 4.78
CA TRP A 128 -20.75 -0.72 5.05
C TRP A 128 -21.93 0.14 5.52
N VAL A 129 -23.08 -0.08 4.90
CA VAL A 129 -24.30 0.67 5.21
C VAL A 129 -25.31 -0.30 5.79
N LYS A 130 -25.92 0.10 6.89
CA LYS A 130 -27.07 -0.60 7.45
C LYS A 130 -28.30 0.26 7.20
N PRO A 131 -29.13 -0.11 6.20
CA PRO A 131 -30.32 0.66 5.86
C PRO A 131 -31.30 0.77 7.02
#